data_caf913289f95afc13a719bd3ad09c277
#
_entry.id   caf913289f95afc13a719bd3ad09c277
#
_cell.length_a   1.000
_cell.length_b   1.000
_cell.length_c   1.000
_cell.angle_alpha   90.00
_cell.angle_beta   90.00
_cell.angle_gamma   90.00
#
_symmetry.space_group_name_H-M   'P 1'
#
loop_
_entity.id
_entity.type
_entity.pdbx_description
1 polymer ?
#
loop_
_entity_poly.entity_id
_entity_poly.type
_entity_poly.pdbx_seq_one_letter_code
_entity_poly.pdbx_strand_id
1 'polypeptide(L)'
;KIEALTAGQKIPAGTIAPFGGWGIPTAVCIDQIHQKMPEINLIASGGIRNGIEMRKACLLGAKLCGIAIPLLRPALENAEAVITVLERYIFQYRAAVFTSSAVEKI
;
A
#
# COMPACT_ATOMS: atom_id res chain seq x y z
N LYS A 1 1.46 -7.60 -8.93
CA LYS A 1 1.90 -6.75 -10.06
C LYS A 1 2.77 -7.53 -11.02
N ILE A 2 3.04 -6.93 -12.18
CA ILE A 2 3.80 -7.58 -13.27
C ILE A 2 5.19 -8.00 -12.82
N GLU A 3 5.84 -7.23 -11.97
CA GLU A 3 7.17 -7.55 -11.44
C GLU A 3 7.21 -8.92 -10.75
N ALA A 4 6.15 -9.27 -10.03
CA ALA A 4 6.08 -10.58 -9.37
C ALA A 4 5.94 -11.71 -10.38
N LEU A 5 5.23 -11.47 -11.47
CA LEU A 5 5.05 -12.46 -12.53
C LEU A 5 6.31 -12.67 -13.35
N THR A 6 7.18 -11.67 -13.43
CA THR A 6 8.40 -11.71 -14.23
C THR A 6 9.63 -12.15 -13.44
N ALA A 7 9.52 -12.30 -12.12
CA ALA A 7 10.64 -12.71 -11.27
C ALA A 7 11.22 -14.05 -11.74
N GLY A 8 12.53 -14.06 -12.01
CA GLY A 8 13.23 -15.25 -12.46
C GLY A 8 13.00 -15.66 -13.91
N GLN A 9 12.25 -14.91 -14.68
CA GLN A 9 12.00 -15.17 -16.10
C GLN A 9 12.75 -14.19 -16.98
N LYS A 10 13.24 -14.68 -18.13
CA LYS A 10 13.79 -13.82 -19.17
C LYS A 10 12.67 -13.36 -20.08
N ILE A 11 12.38 -12.08 -20.08
CA ILE A 11 11.32 -11.49 -20.86
C ILE A 11 11.92 -10.53 -21.88
N PRO A 12 11.55 -10.62 -23.18
CA PRO A 12 12.06 -9.72 -24.19
C PRO A 12 11.78 -8.25 -23.84
N ALA A 13 12.72 -7.39 -24.22
CA ALA A 13 12.58 -5.95 -24.04
C ALA A 13 11.27 -5.45 -24.68
N GLY A 14 10.59 -4.53 -24.01
CA GLY A 14 9.33 -3.95 -24.51
C GLY A 14 8.09 -4.79 -24.24
N THR A 15 8.21 -6.03 -23.76
CA THR A 15 7.06 -6.89 -23.48
C THR A 15 6.19 -6.33 -22.35
N ILE A 16 6.79 -5.74 -21.32
CA ILE A 16 6.10 -5.25 -20.12
C ILE A 16 5.58 -3.82 -20.32
N ALA A 17 6.24 -3.01 -21.11
CA ALA A 17 5.90 -1.60 -21.28
C ALA A 17 4.41 -1.34 -21.59
N PRO A 18 3.72 -2.11 -22.47
CA PRO A 18 2.30 -1.91 -22.73
C PRO A 18 1.41 -2.04 -21.50
N PHE A 19 1.86 -2.74 -20.46
CA PHE A 19 1.13 -2.91 -19.21
C PHE A 19 1.31 -1.75 -18.23
N GLY A 20 2.10 -0.73 -18.56
CA GLY A 20 2.32 0.41 -17.68
C GLY A 20 1.04 1.14 -17.28
N GLY A 21 0.06 1.23 -18.20
CA GLY A 21 -1.26 1.79 -17.92
C GLY A 21 -2.32 0.75 -17.58
N TRP A 22 -1.93 -0.50 -17.41
CA TRP A 22 -2.84 -1.59 -17.10
C TRP A 22 -3.16 -1.63 -15.60
N GLY A 23 -4.41 -1.76 -15.29
CA GLY A 23 -4.87 -1.81 -13.91
C GLY A 23 -5.46 -0.50 -13.43
N ILE A 24 -5.98 -0.52 -12.22
CA ILE A 24 -6.66 0.61 -11.58
C ILE A 24 -5.84 1.02 -10.34
N PRO A 25 -5.56 2.32 -10.14
CA PRO A 25 -4.86 2.77 -8.94
C PRO A 25 -5.56 2.29 -7.66
N THR A 26 -4.78 1.91 -6.66
CA THR A 26 -5.29 1.37 -5.40
C THR A 26 -6.29 2.31 -4.74
N ALA A 27 -6.01 3.60 -4.69
CA ALA A 27 -6.90 4.59 -4.09
C ALA A 27 -8.27 4.64 -4.79
N VAL A 28 -8.28 4.55 -6.11
CA VAL A 28 -9.51 4.54 -6.91
C VAL A 28 -10.31 3.28 -6.63
N CYS A 29 -9.66 2.13 -6.55
CA CYS A 29 -10.32 0.87 -6.23
C CYS A 29 -11.01 0.92 -4.87
N ILE A 30 -10.30 1.39 -3.84
CA ILE A 30 -10.83 1.48 -2.48
C ILE A 30 -12.04 2.40 -2.46
N ASP A 31 -11.92 3.57 -3.05
CA ASP A 31 -12.99 4.57 -3.06
C ASP A 31 -14.24 4.03 -3.75
N GLN A 32 -14.09 3.45 -4.94
CA GLN A 32 -15.21 2.93 -5.72
C GLN A 32 -15.91 1.76 -5.02
N ILE A 33 -15.16 0.83 -4.44
CA ILE A 33 -15.74 -0.31 -3.76
C ILE A 33 -16.44 0.14 -2.48
N HIS A 34 -15.81 1.04 -1.72
CA HIS A 34 -16.39 1.56 -0.49
C HIS A 34 -17.71 2.30 -0.74
N GLN A 35 -17.80 3.07 -1.82
CA GLN A 35 -19.04 3.76 -2.17
C GLN A 35 -20.16 2.80 -2.54
N LYS A 36 -19.84 1.72 -3.24
CA LYS A 36 -20.86 0.75 -3.69
C LYS A 36 -21.24 -0.27 -2.62
N MET A 37 -20.28 -0.65 -1.79
CA MET A 37 -20.45 -1.70 -0.78
C MET A 37 -19.78 -1.28 0.53
N PRO A 38 -20.35 -0.28 1.23
CA PRO A 38 -19.71 0.29 2.43
C PRO A 38 -19.58 -0.69 3.60
N GLU A 39 -20.34 -1.78 3.59
CA GLU A 39 -20.31 -2.80 4.64
C GLU A 39 -19.18 -3.82 4.49
N ILE A 40 -18.49 -3.84 3.33
CA ILE A 40 -17.42 -4.80 3.10
C ILE A 40 -16.13 -4.33 3.76
N ASN A 41 -15.45 -5.25 4.43
CA ASN A 41 -14.13 -5.00 5.01
C ASN A 41 -13.07 -5.04 3.91
N LEU A 42 -12.46 -3.89 3.64
CA LEU A 42 -11.44 -3.74 2.62
C LEU A 42 -10.04 -3.76 3.23
N ILE A 43 -9.13 -4.47 2.58
CA ILE A 43 -7.70 -4.43 2.87
C ILE A 43 -7.02 -3.73 1.70
N ALA A 44 -6.41 -2.59 1.95
CA ALA A 44 -5.69 -1.84 0.94
C ALA A 44 -4.30 -2.44 0.74
N SER A 45 -3.95 -2.75 -0.48
CA SER A 45 -2.64 -3.26 -0.84
C SER A 45 -2.26 -2.78 -2.24
N GLY A 46 -0.96 -2.70 -2.49
CA GLY A 46 -0.44 -2.23 -3.77
C GLY A 46 0.00 -0.77 -3.72
N GLY A 47 1.30 -0.55 -3.69
CA GLY A 47 1.90 0.77 -3.70
C GLY A 47 1.87 1.54 -2.39
N ILE A 48 1.52 0.90 -1.29
CA ILE A 48 1.58 1.52 0.04
C ILE A 48 3.04 1.54 0.50
N ARG A 49 3.63 2.74 0.59
CA ARG A 49 5.07 2.92 0.80
C ARG A 49 5.44 3.59 2.11
N ASN A 50 4.48 4.08 2.86
CA ASN A 50 4.70 4.71 4.16
C ASN A 50 3.41 4.75 4.96
N GLY A 51 3.53 5.16 6.22
CA GLY A 51 2.37 5.22 7.12
C GLY A 51 1.37 6.32 6.76
N ILE A 52 1.79 7.35 6.04
CA ILE A 52 0.90 8.41 5.58
C ILE A 52 -0.06 7.86 4.52
N GLU A 53 0.47 7.08 3.57
CA GLU A 53 -0.37 6.41 2.56
C GLU A 53 -1.32 5.41 3.19
N MET A 54 -0.91 4.73 4.26
CA MET A 54 -1.79 3.85 5.04
C MET A 54 -2.97 4.65 5.62
N ARG A 55 -2.71 5.81 6.19
CA ARG A 55 -3.78 6.67 6.73
C ARG A 55 -4.74 7.12 5.63
N LYS A 56 -4.20 7.52 4.47
CA LYS A 56 -5.02 7.91 3.33
C LYS A 56 -5.93 6.76 2.87
N ALA A 57 -5.39 5.55 2.80
CA ALA A 57 -6.17 4.37 2.44
C ALA A 57 -7.30 4.12 3.43
N CYS A 58 -7.04 4.26 4.72
CA CYS A 58 -8.05 4.10 5.75
C CYS A 58 -9.14 5.18 5.67
N LEU A 59 -8.77 6.42 5.35
CA LEU A 59 -9.73 7.51 5.14
C LEU A 59 -10.65 7.25 3.93
N LEU A 60 -10.14 6.53 2.92
CA LEU A 60 -10.94 6.15 1.76
C LEU A 60 -11.88 4.96 2.04
N GLY A 61 -11.71 4.26 3.14
CA GLY A 61 -12.58 3.17 3.54
C GLY A 61 -11.90 1.83 3.83
N ALA A 62 -10.58 1.73 3.71
CA ALA A 62 -9.89 0.50 4.06
C ALA A 62 -9.84 0.29 5.58
N LYS A 63 -9.97 -0.96 6.01
CA LYS A 63 -9.86 -1.34 7.42
C LYS A 63 -8.44 -1.71 7.81
N LEU A 64 -7.68 -2.25 6.87
CA LEU A 64 -6.31 -2.68 7.05
C LEU A 64 -5.49 -2.33 5.82
N CYS A 65 -4.17 -2.34 5.96
CA CYS A 65 -3.24 -2.15 4.86
C CYS A 65 -2.27 -3.31 4.79
N GLY A 66 -1.94 -3.74 3.56
CA GLY A 66 -0.94 -4.76 3.29
C GLY A 66 0.26 -4.14 2.59
N ILE A 67 1.46 -4.54 2.99
CA ILE A 67 2.71 -4.14 2.37
C ILE A 67 3.58 -5.37 2.12
N ALA A 68 4.31 -5.37 1.02
CA ALA A 68 5.19 -6.48 0.68
C ALA A 68 6.55 -6.00 0.16
N ILE A 69 6.58 -5.31 -0.96
CA ILE A 69 7.83 -4.89 -1.61
C ILE A 69 8.75 -4.09 -0.68
N PRO A 70 8.28 -3.12 0.11
CA PRO A 70 9.15 -2.38 1.03
C PRO A 70 9.83 -3.26 2.10
N LEU A 71 9.31 -4.46 2.34
CA LEU A 71 9.89 -5.40 3.31
C LEU A 71 10.83 -6.42 2.68
N LEU A 72 10.90 -6.48 1.36
CA LEU A 72 11.69 -7.52 0.69
C LEU A 72 13.18 -7.41 1.01
N ARG A 73 13.80 -6.26 0.81
CA ARG A 73 15.23 -6.06 1.12
C ARG A 73 15.52 -6.23 2.60
N PRO A 74 14.78 -5.60 3.51
CA PRO A 74 14.97 -5.86 4.94
C PRO A 74 14.87 -7.33 5.32
N ALA A 75 13.93 -8.07 4.72
CA ALA A 75 13.74 -9.49 4.98
C ALA A 75 14.96 -10.33 4.56
N LEU A 76 15.70 -9.90 3.54
CA LEU A 76 16.92 -10.56 3.11
C LEU A 76 18.08 -10.33 4.10
N GLU A 77 18.02 -9.30 4.90
CA GLU A 77 19.05 -9.02 5.92
C GLU A 77 18.78 -9.81 7.20
N ASN A 78 17.71 -9.49 7.92
CA ASN A 78 17.31 -10.17 9.14
C ASN A 78 15.92 -9.71 9.59
N ALA A 79 15.38 -10.35 10.62
CA ALA A 79 14.07 -10.01 11.16
C ALA A 79 14.03 -8.61 11.79
N GLU A 80 15.13 -8.18 12.40
CA GLU A 80 15.20 -6.87 13.04
C GLU A 80 15.10 -5.73 12.02
N ALA A 81 15.66 -5.91 10.83
CA ALA A 81 15.55 -4.94 9.75
C ALA A 81 14.07 -4.78 9.32
N VAL A 82 13.33 -5.87 9.27
CA VAL A 82 11.88 -5.84 8.97
C VAL A 82 11.12 -5.10 10.05
N ILE A 83 11.41 -5.38 11.32
CA ILE A 83 10.78 -4.72 12.46
C ILE A 83 11.02 -3.21 12.41
N THR A 84 12.24 -2.78 12.09
CA THR A 84 12.58 -1.36 11.98
C THR A 84 11.73 -0.65 10.94
N VAL A 85 11.51 -1.27 9.79
CA VAL A 85 10.65 -0.71 8.73
C VAL A 85 9.20 -0.63 9.21
N LEU A 86 8.70 -1.69 9.84
CA LEU A 86 7.33 -1.71 10.37
C LEU A 86 7.12 -0.65 11.45
N GLU A 87 8.08 -0.46 12.34
CA GLU A 87 8.00 0.57 13.37
C GLU A 87 7.95 1.97 12.78
N ARG A 88 8.71 2.21 11.69
CA ARG A 88 8.66 3.47 10.96
C ARG A 88 7.28 3.72 10.38
N TYR A 89 6.66 2.70 9.77
CA TYR A 89 5.31 2.80 9.23
C TYR A 89 4.29 3.10 10.32
N ILE A 90 4.40 2.42 11.45
CA ILE A 90 3.49 2.63 12.58
C ILE A 90 3.61 4.05 13.12
N PHE A 91 4.83 4.56 13.28
CA PHE A 91 5.05 5.94 13.71
C PHE A 91 4.42 6.95 12.75
N GLN A 92 4.69 6.79 11.46
CA GLN A 92 4.14 7.66 10.43
C GLN A 92 2.62 7.61 10.40
N TYR A 93 2.06 6.41 10.52
CA TYR A 93 0.61 6.23 10.58
C TYR A 93 0.00 6.95 11.78
N ARG A 94 0.57 6.77 12.96
CA ARG A 94 0.09 7.43 14.18
C ARG A 94 0.16 8.95 14.07
N ALA A 95 1.25 9.46 13.55
CA ALA A 95 1.40 10.90 13.32
C ALA A 95 0.36 11.42 12.34
N ALA A 96 0.12 10.68 11.25
CA ALA A 96 -0.90 11.04 10.25
C ALA A 96 -2.31 11.00 10.85
N VAL A 97 -2.62 10.02 11.68
CA VAL A 97 -3.91 9.94 12.39
C VAL A 97 -4.09 11.15 13.30
N PHE A 98 -3.07 11.46 14.08
CA PHE A 98 -3.11 12.61 14.99
C PHE A 98 -3.38 13.92 14.25
N THR A 99 -2.61 14.19 13.20
CA THR A 99 -2.75 15.44 12.44
C THR A 99 -4.05 15.53 11.67
N SER A 100 -4.48 14.45 11.03
CA SER A 100 -5.72 14.43 10.27
C SER A 100 -6.95 14.50 11.18
N SER A 101 -6.91 13.89 12.36
CA SER A 101 -8.00 13.98 13.34
C SER A 101 -8.15 15.40 13.89
N ALA A 102 -7.02 16.09 14.10
CA ALA A 102 -7.04 17.49 14.53
C ALA A 102 -7.69 18.39 13.48
N VAL A 103 -7.39 18.16 12.20
CA VAL A 103 -7.99 18.91 11.10
C VAL A 103 -9.49 18.64 10.98
N GLU A 104 -9.91 17.39 11.15
CA GLU A 104 -11.32 17.00 11.09
C GLU A 104 -12.17 17.65 12.18
N LYS A 105 -11.59 18.04 13.30
CA LYS A 105 -12.28 18.68 14.41
C LYS A 105 -12.47 20.20 14.24
N ILE A 106 -11.79 20.78 13.27
CA ILE A 106 -11.92 22.18 12.96
C ILE A 106 -13.13 22.42 12.08
#